data_0321727f454e95c2e98be986c3120b0e
#
_entry.id   0321727f454e95c2e98be986c3120b0e
#
_cell.length_a   1.000
_cell.length_b   1.000
_cell.length_c   1.000
_cell.angle_alpha   90.00
_cell.angle_beta   90.00
_cell.angle_gamma   90.00
#
_symmetry.space_group_name_H-M   'P 1'
#
loop_
_entity.id
_entity.type
_entity.pdbx_description
1 polymer ?
#
loop_
_entity_poly.entity_id
_entity_poly.type
_entity_poly.pdbx_seq_one_letter_code
_entity_poly.pdbx_strand_id
1 'polypeptide(L)'
;MYFDGSLMKTGAGTGLLFISPLGVHMRYMVRLHFTASNNVAEYEALINGLQIAIELGVRRLNVRGDSQLVINQVMKDSNCHDPKMEAYCKLVRHLEDKFDGLKLNHIARKFNEATDELVKIASARASVPPNIFARDLHKPSVDYASATQEGPPAKPPTGPKAPSVAETPAAEPEAMEIDAGPPEADQREDWRVLLLDRLIRSVLPMDRTEAQWLAR
;
A
#
# COMPACT_ATOMS: atom_id res chain seq x y z
N MET A 1 -5.08 -7.22 -11.27
CA MET A 1 -3.87 -7.22 -10.42
C MET A 1 -3.78 -8.55 -9.67
N TYR A 2 -2.57 -9.09 -9.59
CA TYR A 2 -2.26 -10.24 -8.73
C TYR A 2 -1.36 -9.74 -7.61
N PHE A 3 -1.48 -10.32 -6.42
CA PHE A 3 -0.66 -9.97 -5.27
C PHE A 3 -0.25 -11.22 -4.48
N ASP A 4 0.89 -11.13 -3.82
CA ASP A 4 1.42 -12.12 -2.90
C ASP A 4 2.37 -11.46 -1.91
N GLY A 5 2.43 -11.94 -0.69
CA GLY A 5 3.31 -11.47 0.35
C GLY A 5 3.81 -12.61 1.22
N SER A 6 5.10 -12.63 1.52
CA SER A 6 5.68 -13.69 2.33
C SER A 6 6.81 -13.20 3.22
N LEU A 7 6.97 -13.88 4.35
CA LEU A 7 8.11 -13.80 5.24
C LEU A 7 9.03 -14.99 5.01
N MET A 8 10.28 -14.73 4.62
CA MET A 8 11.35 -15.71 4.52
C MET A 8 12.41 -15.47 5.61
N LYS A 9 13.35 -16.41 5.76
CA LYS A 9 14.47 -16.27 6.71
C LYS A 9 15.33 -15.01 6.44
N THR A 10 15.39 -14.59 5.19
CA THR A 10 16.18 -13.44 4.71
C THR A 10 15.45 -12.11 4.85
N GLY A 11 14.14 -12.12 5.02
CA GLY A 11 13.31 -10.92 5.16
C GLY A 11 11.89 -11.11 4.65
N ALA A 12 11.08 -10.08 4.79
CA ALA A 12 9.74 -10.04 4.23
C ALA A 12 9.72 -9.24 2.93
N GLY A 13 8.86 -9.66 2.01
CA GLY A 13 8.69 -9.00 0.73
C GLY A 13 7.32 -9.26 0.13
N THR A 14 6.96 -8.44 -0.85
CA THR A 14 5.71 -8.57 -1.59
C THR A 14 5.95 -8.53 -3.09
N GLY A 15 5.06 -9.17 -3.84
CA GLY A 15 5.06 -9.21 -5.29
C GLY A 15 3.70 -8.78 -5.84
N LEU A 16 3.72 -7.97 -6.89
CA LEU A 16 2.54 -7.43 -7.54
C LEU A 16 2.67 -7.56 -9.05
N LEU A 17 1.64 -8.06 -9.70
CA LEU A 17 1.55 -8.12 -11.15
C LEU A 17 0.26 -7.44 -11.61
N PHE A 18 0.40 -6.33 -12.32
CA PHE A 18 -0.71 -5.70 -13.01
C PHE A 18 -0.74 -6.18 -14.46
N ILE A 19 -1.93 -6.47 -14.94
CA ILE A 19 -2.18 -6.80 -16.34
C ILE A 19 -3.19 -5.78 -16.86
N SER A 20 -2.79 -4.97 -17.82
CA SER A 20 -3.68 -4.01 -18.46
C SER A 20 -4.72 -4.71 -19.34
N PRO A 21 -5.82 -4.04 -19.75
CA PRO A 21 -6.76 -4.59 -20.71
C PRO A 21 -6.13 -4.98 -22.06
N LEU A 22 -5.00 -4.37 -22.40
CA LEU A 22 -4.23 -4.67 -23.61
C LEU A 22 -3.19 -5.80 -23.41
N GLY A 23 -3.19 -6.46 -22.26
CA GLY A 23 -2.28 -7.55 -21.95
C GLY A 23 -0.87 -7.11 -21.52
N VAL A 24 -0.63 -5.83 -21.31
CA VAL A 24 0.67 -5.35 -20.83
C VAL A 24 0.86 -5.71 -19.36
N HIS A 25 2.00 -6.32 -19.05
CA HIS A 25 2.36 -6.75 -17.70
C HIS A 25 3.28 -5.72 -17.04
N MET A 26 2.88 -5.21 -15.88
CA MET A 26 3.69 -4.36 -15.02
C MET A 26 3.98 -5.12 -13.72
N ARG A 27 5.26 -5.32 -13.43
CA ARG A 27 5.74 -6.11 -12.31
C ARG A 27 6.33 -5.19 -11.25
N TYR A 28 5.85 -5.33 -10.01
CA TYR A 28 6.35 -4.58 -8.86
C TYR A 28 6.78 -5.56 -7.77
N MET A 29 7.82 -5.20 -7.06
CA MET A 29 8.19 -5.85 -5.81
C MET A 29 8.39 -4.81 -4.72
N VAL A 30 8.03 -5.16 -3.48
CA VAL A 30 8.23 -4.28 -2.32
C VAL A 30 9.03 -5.04 -1.28
N ARG A 31 10.13 -4.42 -0.82
CA ARG A 31 10.93 -4.94 0.28
C ARG A 31 10.44 -4.34 1.58
N LEU A 32 10.08 -5.20 2.52
CA LEU A 32 9.62 -4.76 3.82
C LEU A 32 10.81 -4.71 4.79
N HIS A 33 11.19 -3.52 5.25
CA HIS A 33 12.32 -3.27 6.15
C HIS A 33 11.91 -3.21 7.63
N PHE A 34 10.84 -3.91 7.99
CA PHE A 34 10.33 -4.03 9.36
C PHE A 34 9.94 -5.47 9.65
N THR A 35 9.73 -5.79 10.92
CA THR A 35 9.28 -7.14 11.32
C THR A 35 7.85 -7.37 10.89
N ALA A 36 7.64 -8.30 9.99
CA ALA A 36 6.34 -8.69 9.47
C ALA A 36 6.06 -10.17 9.73
N SER A 37 4.81 -10.54 9.95
CA SER A 37 4.34 -11.92 9.80
C SER A 37 3.92 -12.18 8.36
N ASN A 38 3.65 -13.43 8.00
CA ASN A 38 3.11 -13.73 6.67
C ASN A 38 1.82 -12.94 6.39
N ASN A 39 0.87 -12.92 7.34
CA ASN A 39 -0.37 -12.19 7.18
C ASN A 39 -0.13 -10.68 6.97
N VAL A 40 0.84 -10.10 7.69
CA VAL A 40 1.22 -8.69 7.49
C VAL A 40 1.79 -8.49 6.09
N ALA A 41 2.68 -9.36 5.62
CA ALA A 41 3.24 -9.26 4.27
C ALA A 41 2.16 -9.35 3.19
N GLU A 42 1.17 -10.22 3.37
CA GLU A 42 0.02 -10.34 2.47
C GLU A 42 -0.86 -9.08 2.44
N TYR A 43 -1.15 -8.49 3.63
CA TYR A 43 -1.88 -7.23 3.68
C TYR A 43 -1.08 -6.07 3.06
N GLU A 44 0.22 -6.00 3.34
CA GLU A 44 1.09 -4.99 2.72
C GLU A 44 1.15 -5.14 1.20
N ALA A 45 1.14 -6.37 0.69
CA ALA A 45 1.04 -6.62 -0.75
C ALA A 45 -0.26 -6.05 -1.33
N LEU A 46 -1.40 -6.36 -0.71
CA LEU A 46 -2.70 -5.86 -1.14
C LEU A 46 -2.76 -4.33 -1.09
N ILE A 47 -2.36 -3.72 0.03
CA ILE A 47 -2.41 -2.27 0.25
C ILE A 47 -1.52 -1.53 -0.75
N ASN A 48 -0.25 -1.95 -0.88
CA ASN A 48 0.67 -1.33 -1.85
C ASN A 48 0.14 -1.49 -3.28
N GLY A 49 -0.45 -2.64 -3.61
CA GLY A 49 -1.08 -2.84 -4.90
C GLY A 49 -2.26 -1.89 -5.15
N LEU A 50 -3.14 -1.69 -4.17
CA LEU A 50 -4.25 -0.75 -4.28
C LEU A 50 -3.75 0.70 -4.41
N GLN A 51 -2.75 1.09 -3.64
CA GLN A 51 -2.14 2.43 -3.71
C GLN A 51 -1.53 2.68 -5.10
N ILE A 52 -0.74 1.74 -5.63
CA ILE A 52 -0.18 1.85 -6.98
C ILE A 52 -1.30 1.95 -8.03
N ALA A 53 -2.37 1.16 -7.91
CA ALA A 53 -3.50 1.24 -8.82
C ALA A 53 -4.18 2.62 -8.79
N ILE A 54 -4.34 3.23 -7.61
CA ILE A 54 -4.87 4.59 -7.44
C ILE A 54 -3.91 5.61 -8.09
N GLU A 55 -2.61 5.51 -7.83
CA GLU A 55 -1.57 6.36 -8.43
C GLU A 55 -1.59 6.29 -9.97
N LEU A 56 -1.87 5.10 -10.53
CA LEU A 56 -2.02 4.88 -11.97
C LEU A 56 -3.38 5.35 -12.53
N GLY A 57 -4.28 5.87 -11.70
CA GLY A 57 -5.60 6.33 -12.11
C GLY A 57 -6.58 5.20 -12.47
N VAL A 58 -6.33 3.98 -11.99
CA VAL A 58 -7.20 2.83 -12.24
C VAL A 58 -8.52 3.00 -11.49
N ARG A 59 -9.64 3.00 -12.19
CA ARG A 59 -10.98 3.19 -11.62
C ARG A 59 -11.66 1.86 -11.28
N ARG A 60 -11.41 0.83 -12.06
CA ARG A 60 -11.97 -0.51 -11.85
C ARG A 60 -10.87 -1.54 -11.81
N LEU A 61 -10.82 -2.32 -10.74
CA LEU A 61 -9.74 -3.26 -10.51
C LEU A 61 -10.27 -4.65 -10.12
N ASN A 62 -9.76 -5.66 -10.81
CA ASN A 62 -9.94 -7.06 -10.42
C ASN A 62 -8.66 -7.53 -9.72
N VAL A 63 -8.76 -7.87 -8.45
CA VAL A 63 -7.66 -8.28 -7.58
C VAL A 63 -7.71 -9.78 -7.37
N ARG A 64 -6.57 -10.44 -7.44
CA ARG A 64 -6.42 -11.89 -7.25
C ARG A 64 -5.23 -12.16 -6.33
N GLY A 65 -5.42 -13.03 -5.36
CA GLY A 65 -4.38 -13.47 -4.43
C GLY A 65 -4.66 -14.88 -3.92
N ASP A 66 -3.66 -15.52 -3.37
CA ASP A 66 -3.77 -16.88 -2.82
C ASP A 66 -3.89 -16.91 -1.28
N SER A 67 -3.91 -15.75 -0.63
CA SER A 67 -4.19 -15.61 0.79
C SER A 67 -5.69 -15.67 1.06
N GLN A 68 -6.21 -16.87 1.34
CA GLN A 68 -7.60 -17.08 1.71
C GLN A 68 -8.01 -16.24 2.93
N LEU A 69 -7.09 -16.11 3.91
CA LEU A 69 -7.34 -15.36 5.14
C LEU A 69 -7.60 -13.89 4.84
N VAL A 70 -6.69 -13.24 4.10
CA VAL A 70 -6.80 -11.80 3.78
C VAL A 70 -8.06 -11.53 2.98
N ILE A 71 -8.34 -12.36 1.98
CA ILE A 71 -9.52 -12.19 1.13
C ILE A 71 -10.81 -12.34 1.93
N ASN A 72 -10.94 -13.38 2.76
CA ASN A 72 -12.12 -13.59 3.58
C ASN A 72 -12.34 -12.45 4.59
N GLN A 73 -11.27 -11.96 5.24
CA GLN A 73 -11.37 -10.85 6.18
C GLN A 73 -11.81 -9.54 5.50
N VAL A 74 -11.28 -9.24 4.33
CA VAL A 74 -11.66 -8.04 3.57
C VAL A 74 -13.10 -8.15 3.06
N MET A 75 -13.50 -9.32 2.55
CA MET A 75 -14.87 -9.60 2.07
C MET A 75 -15.90 -9.69 3.21
N LYS A 76 -15.48 -9.58 4.47
CA LYS A 76 -16.33 -9.71 5.68
C LYS A 76 -16.87 -11.13 5.93
N ASP A 77 -16.29 -12.13 5.28
CA ASP A 77 -16.68 -13.52 5.47
C ASP A 77 -16.13 -14.12 6.77
N SER A 78 -15.17 -13.42 7.40
CA SER A 78 -14.60 -13.81 8.70
C SER A 78 -14.36 -12.61 9.61
N ASN A 79 -14.59 -12.80 10.92
CA ASN A 79 -14.30 -11.77 11.92
C ASN A 79 -12.78 -11.65 12.12
N CYS A 80 -12.31 -10.41 12.14
CA CYS A 80 -10.93 -10.10 12.45
C CYS A 80 -10.79 -9.97 13.97
N HIS A 81 -10.33 -11.03 14.66
CA HIS A 81 -10.14 -11.02 16.13
C HIS A 81 -8.84 -10.35 16.56
N ASP A 82 -7.86 -10.24 15.67
CA ASP A 82 -6.59 -9.57 15.91
C ASP A 82 -6.72 -8.08 15.60
N PRO A 83 -6.54 -7.17 16.59
CA PRO A 83 -6.63 -5.72 16.39
C PRO A 83 -5.71 -5.20 15.29
N LYS A 84 -4.53 -5.83 15.12
CA LYS A 84 -3.58 -5.49 14.07
C LYS A 84 -4.15 -5.80 12.69
N MET A 85 -4.71 -6.99 12.51
CA MET A 85 -5.33 -7.38 11.24
C MET A 85 -6.59 -6.55 10.96
N GLU A 86 -7.35 -6.20 12.00
CA GLU A 86 -8.50 -5.31 11.88
C GLU A 86 -8.11 -3.92 11.35
N ALA A 87 -6.99 -3.36 11.82
CA ALA A 87 -6.48 -2.08 11.34
C ALA A 87 -6.09 -2.16 9.85
N TYR A 88 -5.42 -3.23 9.43
CA TYR A 88 -5.13 -3.48 8.03
C TYR A 88 -6.40 -3.61 7.18
N CYS A 89 -7.38 -4.35 7.67
CA CYS A 89 -8.67 -4.54 7.00
C CYS A 89 -9.43 -3.20 6.83
N LYS A 90 -9.42 -2.34 7.84
CA LYS A 90 -10.00 -0.98 7.78
C LYS A 90 -9.32 -0.13 6.71
N LEU A 91 -7.97 -0.19 6.63
CA LEU A 91 -7.24 0.55 5.61
C LEU A 91 -7.57 0.07 4.19
N VAL A 92 -7.67 -1.26 3.98
CA VAL A 92 -8.06 -1.81 2.67
C VAL A 92 -9.45 -1.32 2.27
N ARG A 93 -10.42 -1.31 3.19
CA ARG A 93 -11.79 -0.80 2.93
C ARG A 93 -11.78 0.70 2.60
N HIS A 94 -10.96 1.50 3.29
CA HIS A 94 -10.81 2.91 2.96
C HIS A 94 -10.21 3.13 1.56
N LEU A 95 -9.28 2.26 1.13
CA LEU A 95 -8.73 2.31 -0.22
C LEU A 95 -9.76 1.83 -1.27
N GLU A 96 -10.62 0.87 -0.93
CA GLU A 96 -11.71 0.39 -1.80
C GLU A 96 -12.63 1.54 -2.24
N ASP A 97 -12.94 2.48 -1.34
CA ASP A 97 -13.79 3.65 -1.62
C ASP A 97 -13.23 4.56 -2.73
N LYS A 98 -11.96 4.41 -3.09
CA LYS A 98 -11.32 5.18 -4.18
C LYS A 98 -11.57 4.59 -5.57
N PHE A 99 -12.14 3.40 -5.65
CA PHE A 99 -12.41 2.71 -6.91
C PHE A 99 -13.92 2.77 -7.24
N ASP A 100 -14.24 2.92 -8.52
CA ASP A 100 -15.61 2.80 -9.01
C ASP A 100 -16.08 1.33 -9.00
N GLY A 101 -15.16 0.40 -8.88
CA GLY A 101 -15.40 -1.02 -8.71
C GLY A 101 -14.14 -1.80 -8.37
N LEU A 102 -14.17 -2.48 -7.24
CA LEU A 102 -13.12 -3.39 -6.78
C LEU A 102 -13.70 -4.79 -6.63
N LYS A 103 -13.01 -5.79 -7.17
CA LYS A 103 -13.37 -7.20 -7.00
C LYS A 103 -12.17 -7.97 -6.50
N LEU A 104 -12.30 -8.58 -5.32
CA LEU A 104 -11.31 -9.50 -4.76
C LEU A 104 -11.71 -10.94 -5.06
N ASN A 105 -10.73 -11.75 -5.48
CA ASN A 105 -10.94 -13.16 -5.77
C ASN A 105 -9.76 -13.98 -5.22
N HIS A 106 -10.09 -15.06 -4.53
CA HIS A 106 -9.10 -16.07 -4.17
C HIS A 106 -8.75 -16.92 -5.39
N ILE A 107 -7.46 -17.21 -5.56
CA ILE A 107 -6.95 -18.11 -6.58
C ILE A 107 -6.04 -19.17 -5.95
N ALA A 108 -5.97 -20.34 -6.57
CA ALA A 108 -5.01 -21.35 -6.12
C ALA A 108 -3.58 -20.88 -6.40
N ARG A 109 -2.64 -21.19 -5.49
CA ARG A 109 -1.23 -20.78 -5.53
C ARG A 109 -0.53 -21.03 -6.88
N LYS A 110 -0.87 -22.15 -7.54
CA LYS A 110 -0.35 -22.47 -8.88
C LYS A 110 -0.67 -21.42 -9.96
N PHE A 111 -1.65 -20.56 -9.73
CA PHE A 111 -2.00 -19.46 -10.63
C PHE A 111 -1.40 -18.11 -10.18
N ASN A 112 -0.60 -18.10 -9.10
CA ASN A 112 0.05 -16.91 -8.54
C ASN A 112 1.59 -16.97 -8.64
N GLU A 113 2.14 -17.90 -9.42
CA GLU A 113 3.59 -18.16 -9.52
C GLU A 113 4.40 -16.90 -9.90
N ALA A 114 3.87 -16.06 -10.79
CA ALA A 114 4.56 -14.86 -11.22
C ALA A 114 4.76 -13.84 -10.09
N THR A 115 3.83 -13.75 -9.13
CA THR A 115 3.96 -12.90 -7.94
C THR A 115 4.82 -13.57 -6.88
N ASP A 116 4.75 -14.89 -6.72
CA ASP A 116 5.61 -15.67 -5.81
C ASP A 116 7.11 -15.50 -6.18
N GLU A 117 7.45 -15.46 -7.47
CA GLU A 117 8.81 -15.15 -7.92
C GLU A 117 9.26 -13.74 -7.50
N LEU A 118 8.40 -12.73 -7.63
CA LEU A 118 8.69 -11.36 -7.21
C LEU A 118 8.90 -11.28 -5.70
N VAL A 119 8.09 -12.00 -4.92
CA VAL A 119 8.23 -12.11 -3.46
C VAL A 119 9.58 -12.71 -3.09
N LYS A 120 10.01 -13.77 -3.76
CA LYS A 120 11.32 -14.41 -3.52
C LYS A 120 12.47 -13.44 -3.74
N ILE A 121 12.43 -12.67 -4.84
CA ILE A 121 13.45 -11.64 -5.15
C ILE A 121 13.45 -10.54 -4.07
N ALA A 122 12.27 -10.06 -3.69
CA ALA A 122 12.12 -9.02 -2.68
C ALA A 122 12.62 -9.47 -1.30
N SER A 123 12.22 -10.66 -0.86
CA SER A 123 12.56 -11.23 0.45
C SER A 123 14.03 -11.60 0.55
N ALA A 124 14.64 -12.10 -0.53
CA ALA A 124 16.07 -12.43 -0.60
C ALA A 124 16.97 -11.19 -0.71
N ARG A 125 16.41 -9.98 -0.83
CA ARG A 125 17.17 -8.74 -1.07
C ARG A 125 18.06 -8.84 -2.31
N ALA A 126 17.68 -9.64 -3.28
CA ALA A 126 18.44 -9.85 -4.51
C ALA A 126 18.45 -8.58 -5.38
N SER A 127 19.38 -8.49 -6.33
CA SER A 127 19.41 -7.42 -7.32
C SER A 127 18.08 -7.38 -8.10
N VAL A 128 17.61 -6.17 -8.39
CA VAL A 128 16.35 -5.96 -9.11
C VAL A 128 16.56 -6.34 -10.58
N PRO A 129 15.84 -7.32 -11.11
CA PRO A 129 15.90 -7.64 -12.53
C PRO A 129 15.38 -6.48 -13.40
N PRO A 130 15.79 -6.39 -14.67
CA PRO A 130 15.24 -5.42 -15.60
C PRO A 130 13.71 -5.62 -15.74
N ASN A 131 12.98 -4.53 -15.97
CA ASN A 131 11.52 -4.51 -16.12
C ASN A 131 10.71 -4.85 -14.85
N ILE A 132 11.32 -4.80 -13.67
CA ILE A 132 10.65 -4.88 -12.38
C ILE A 132 10.82 -3.54 -11.66
N PHE A 133 9.73 -2.97 -11.18
CA PHE A 133 9.75 -1.80 -10.33
C PHE A 133 9.95 -2.26 -8.88
N ALA A 134 10.97 -1.71 -8.22
CA ALA A 134 11.23 -2.00 -6.82
C ALA A 134 10.86 -0.82 -5.94
N ARG A 135 10.26 -1.11 -4.80
CA ARG A 135 9.92 -0.14 -3.76
C ARG A 135 10.44 -0.67 -2.42
N ASP A 136 10.91 0.22 -1.57
CA ASP A 136 11.35 -0.10 -0.22
C ASP A 136 10.36 0.50 0.79
N LEU A 137 9.84 -0.30 1.71
CA LEU A 137 8.90 0.12 2.73
C LEU A 137 9.55 -0.05 4.11
N HIS A 138 9.83 1.08 4.78
CA HIS A 138 10.54 1.11 6.06
C HIS A 138 9.63 1.06 7.28
N LYS A 139 8.33 1.34 7.10
CA LYS A 139 7.32 1.29 8.16
C LYS A 139 6.09 0.55 7.65
N PRO A 140 5.36 -0.13 8.54
CA PRO A 140 4.05 -0.71 8.17
C PRO A 140 3.10 0.37 7.65
N SER A 141 2.21 -0.02 6.72
CA SER A 141 1.16 0.87 6.20
C SER A 141 0.11 1.24 7.26
N VAL A 142 0.12 0.54 8.40
CA VAL A 142 -0.79 0.77 9.53
C VAL A 142 0.00 0.97 10.81
N ASP A 143 -0.25 2.08 11.51
CA ASP A 143 0.26 2.35 12.86
C ASP A 143 -0.59 1.63 13.91
N TYR A 144 -0.24 0.39 14.23
CA TYR A 144 -0.91 -0.39 15.28
C TYR A 144 -0.29 -0.22 16.68
N ALA A 145 0.83 0.49 16.80
CA ALA A 145 1.43 0.81 18.09
C ALA A 145 0.57 1.77 18.92
N SER A 146 -0.28 2.60 18.28
CA SER A 146 -1.20 3.50 18.95
C SER A 146 -2.47 2.79 19.48
N ALA A 147 -2.84 1.66 18.90
CA ALA A 147 -4.06 0.94 19.29
C ALA A 147 -3.89 0.06 20.54
N THR A 148 -2.66 -0.15 21.01
CA THR A 148 -2.37 -1.01 22.16
C THR A 148 -2.28 -0.22 23.49
N GLN A 149 -2.50 1.10 23.47
CA GLN A 149 -2.43 1.95 24.68
C GLN A 149 -3.80 2.28 25.29
N GLU A 150 -4.89 1.69 24.84
CA GLU A 150 -6.10 1.66 25.68
C GLU A 150 -5.98 0.50 26.66
N GLY A 151 -5.22 0.75 27.74
CA GLY A 151 -5.21 -0.07 28.93
C GLY A 151 -6.60 -0.10 29.57
N PRO A 152 -6.92 -1.12 30.40
CA PRO A 152 -8.23 -1.25 31.01
C PRO A 152 -8.57 0.01 31.84
N PRO A 153 -9.85 0.42 31.92
CA PRO A 153 -10.25 1.65 32.60
C PRO A 153 -9.80 1.61 34.05
N ALA A 154 -8.95 2.57 34.41
CA ALA A 154 -8.53 2.76 35.79
C ALA A 154 -9.77 3.09 36.62
N LYS A 155 -9.96 2.33 37.72
CA LYS A 155 -10.97 2.61 38.74
C LYS A 155 -10.85 4.05 39.26
N PRO A 156 -11.96 4.77 39.48
CA PRO A 156 -11.91 6.13 39.99
C PRO A 156 -11.33 6.17 41.40
N PRO A 157 -10.42 7.09 41.71
CA PRO A 157 -10.02 7.35 43.09
C PRO A 157 -11.12 8.14 43.78
N THR A 158 -11.66 7.62 44.87
CA THR A 158 -12.48 8.34 45.84
C THR A 158 -11.68 9.47 46.49
N GLY A 159 -12.28 10.69 46.52
CA GLY A 159 -11.73 11.92 47.00
C GLY A 159 -11.43 12.00 48.52
N PRO A 160 -11.27 13.18 49.20
CA PRO A 160 -11.74 14.49 48.85
C PRO A 160 -10.77 15.69 49.15
N LYS A 161 -11.21 16.88 48.75
CA LYS A 161 -10.94 18.24 49.32
C LYS A 161 -10.02 19.17 48.53
N ALA A 162 -10.69 20.21 48.04
CA ALA A 162 -10.15 21.53 47.74
C ALA A 162 -9.77 22.31 49.06
N PRO A 163 -9.06 23.46 49.06
CA PRO A 163 -9.54 24.66 48.35
C PRO A 163 -8.46 25.62 47.77
N SER A 164 -8.97 26.45 46.88
CA SER A 164 -8.86 27.93 46.78
C SER A 164 -7.59 28.61 46.19
N VAL A 165 -7.91 29.37 45.14
CA VAL A 165 -7.61 30.81 44.82
C VAL A 165 -6.18 31.20 44.43
N ALA A 166 -6.02 31.69 43.22
CA ALA A 166 -5.63 33.05 42.82
C ALA A 166 -5.31 33.14 41.31
N GLU A 167 -6.15 33.86 40.63
CA GLU A 167 -5.92 34.98 39.70
C GLU A 167 -4.70 35.04 38.79
N THR A 168 -5.04 35.15 37.51
CA THR A 168 -4.52 35.73 36.26
C THR A 168 -3.46 36.87 36.43
N PRO A 169 -2.62 37.20 35.42
CA PRO A 169 -3.14 37.66 34.11
C PRO A 169 -2.34 37.24 32.86
N ALA A 170 -2.99 37.51 31.76
CA ALA A 170 -2.63 37.40 30.37
C ALA A 170 -1.25 37.94 29.98
N ALA A 171 -0.62 37.25 29.00
CA ALA A 171 0.26 37.86 28.02
C ALA A 171 0.06 37.11 26.69
N GLU A 172 -0.47 37.79 25.71
CA GLU A 172 -0.42 37.40 24.30
C GLU A 172 1.02 37.41 23.82
N PRO A 173 1.46 36.47 23.00
CA PRO A 173 2.58 36.70 22.12
C PRO A 173 2.09 36.99 20.71
N GLU A 174 2.65 38.04 20.18
CA GLU A 174 2.57 38.61 18.85
C GLU A 174 2.70 37.54 17.74
N ALA A 175 1.87 37.71 16.73
CA ALA A 175 1.95 37.01 15.46
C ALA A 175 3.24 37.40 14.73
N MET A 176 4.16 36.44 14.60
CA MET A 176 5.27 36.51 13.66
C MET A 176 4.77 36.06 12.29
N GLU A 177 4.55 37.01 11.40
CA GLU A 177 4.40 36.76 9.97
C GLU A 177 5.69 36.11 9.44
N ILE A 178 5.62 34.83 9.12
CA ILE A 178 6.64 34.15 8.33
C ILE A 178 6.20 34.28 6.88
N ASP A 179 6.93 35.15 6.16
CA ASP A 179 6.88 35.25 4.69
C ASP A 179 7.27 33.87 4.09
N ALA A 180 6.26 33.09 3.73
CA ALA A 180 6.44 31.84 3.00
C ALA A 180 6.55 32.18 1.51
N GLY A 181 7.76 32.32 1.03
CA GLY A 181 8.06 32.29 -0.40
C GLY A 181 7.41 31.07 -1.10
N PRO A 182 7.12 31.13 -2.38
CA PRO A 182 6.48 30.03 -3.10
C PRO A 182 7.33 28.76 -2.99
N PRO A 183 6.71 27.58 -2.79
CA PRO A 183 7.45 26.33 -2.71
C PRO A 183 8.18 26.10 -4.02
N GLU A 184 9.50 25.93 -3.94
CA GLU A 184 10.31 25.46 -5.06
C GLU A 184 9.70 24.16 -5.58
N ALA A 185 9.31 24.15 -6.84
CA ALA A 185 8.81 22.99 -7.55
C ALA A 185 9.88 21.91 -7.49
N ASP A 186 9.60 20.87 -6.71
CA ASP A 186 10.40 19.66 -6.61
C ASP A 186 10.59 19.06 -8.00
N GLN A 187 11.79 19.20 -8.55
CA GLN A 187 12.20 18.64 -9.86
C GLN A 187 12.44 17.12 -9.75
N ARG A 188 11.60 16.41 -9.02
CA ARG A 188 11.53 14.97 -9.19
C ARG A 188 10.86 14.70 -10.52
N GLU A 189 11.64 14.17 -11.46
CA GLU A 189 11.10 13.70 -12.75
C GLU A 189 9.80 12.93 -12.48
N ASP A 190 8.70 13.43 -13.05
CA ASP A 190 7.39 12.80 -12.85
C ASP A 190 7.48 11.37 -13.37
N TRP A 191 7.57 10.41 -12.43
CA TRP A 191 7.66 8.98 -12.71
C TRP A 191 6.54 8.50 -13.66
N ARG A 192 5.44 9.27 -13.75
CA ARG A 192 4.33 9.01 -14.69
C ARG A 192 4.78 9.18 -16.13
N VAL A 193 5.63 10.18 -16.41
CA VAL A 193 6.21 10.40 -17.73
C VAL A 193 7.11 9.25 -18.11
N LEU A 194 7.97 8.79 -17.18
CA LEU A 194 8.83 7.63 -17.40
C LEU A 194 8.02 6.33 -17.60
N LEU A 195 6.93 6.17 -16.86
CA LEU A 195 6.04 5.01 -17.00
C LEU A 195 5.30 5.04 -18.34
N LEU A 196 4.76 6.20 -18.72
CA LEU A 196 4.07 6.39 -20.00
C LEU A 196 5.03 6.23 -21.19
N ASP A 197 6.24 6.81 -21.11
CA ASP A 197 7.25 6.64 -22.15
C ASP A 197 7.65 5.17 -22.32
N ARG A 198 7.79 4.45 -21.22
CA ARG A 198 8.11 3.01 -21.25
C ARG A 198 6.95 2.16 -21.76
N LEU A 199 5.70 2.49 -21.40
CA LEU A 199 4.51 1.83 -21.94
C LEU A 199 4.36 2.08 -23.44
N ILE A 200 4.58 3.31 -23.88
CA ILE A 200 4.52 3.69 -25.30
C ILE A 200 5.63 2.98 -26.09
N ARG A 201 6.87 2.98 -25.59
CA ARG A 201 8.00 2.31 -26.25
C ARG A 201 7.90 0.79 -26.28
N SER A 202 7.21 0.18 -25.27
CA SER A 202 7.01 -1.28 -25.24
C SER A 202 5.82 -1.75 -26.06
N VAL A 203 4.90 -0.85 -26.42
CA VAL A 203 3.66 -1.16 -27.16
C VAL A 203 3.78 -0.77 -28.63
N LEU A 204 4.72 0.08 -29.00
CA LEU A 204 4.94 0.42 -30.42
C LEU A 204 5.69 -0.75 -31.10
N PRO A 205 5.03 -1.48 -32.02
CA PRO A 205 5.75 -2.43 -32.85
C PRO A 205 6.80 -1.70 -33.67
N MET A 206 7.96 -2.33 -33.86
CA MET A 206 9.07 -1.77 -34.63
C MET A 206 8.71 -1.48 -36.10
N ASP A 207 7.53 -1.86 -36.55
CA ASP A 207 7.07 -1.69 -37.91
C ASP A 207 5.94 -0.63 -38.00
N ARG A 208 6.21 0.43 -38.78
CA ARG A 208 5.30 1.55 -39.02
C ARG A 208 3.95 1.14 -39.63
N THR A 209 3.87 -0.02 -40.25
CA THR A 209 2.67 -0.57 -40.87
C THR A 209 1.67 -1.15 -39.88
N GLU A 210 2.12 -1.75 -38.77
CA GLU A 210 1.22 -2.25 -37.71
C GLU A 210 0.65 -1.13 -36.84
N ALA A 211 1.39 -0.02 -36.65
CA ALA A 211 0.91 1.14 -35.89
C ALA A 211 -0.29 1.85 -36.57
N GLN A 212 -0.44 1.77 -37.88
CA GLN A 212 -1.57 2.35 -38.61
C GLN A 212 -2.86 1.53 -38.53
N TRP A 213 -2.78 0.24 -38.17
CA TRP A 213 -3.94 -0.62 -38.00
C TRP A 213 -4.62 -0.44 -36.64
N LEU A 214 -3.90 0.04 -35.61
CA LEU A 214 -4.41 0.27 -34.26
C LEU A 214 -5.03 1.66 -34.06
N ALA A 215 -4.92 2.55 -35.07
CA ALA A 215 -5.45 3.92 -35.02
C ALA A 215 -6.77 4.10 -35.79
N ARG A 216 -7.41 3.02 -36.23
CA ARG A 216 -8.75 2.98 -36.82
C ARG A 216 -9.64 2.13 -35.91
#